data_e585039e1f0de514fe706a561069aedf
#
_entry.id   e585039e1f0de514fe706a561069aedf
#
_cell.length_a   1.000
_cell.length_b   1.000
_cell.length_c   1.000
_cell.angle_alpha   90.00
_cell.angle_beta   90.00
_cell.angle_gamma   90.00
#
_symmetry.space_group_name_H-M   'P 1'
#
loop_
_entity.id
_entity.type
_entity.pdbx_description
1 polymer ?
#
loop_
_entity_poly.entity_id
_entity_poly.type
_entity_poly.pdbx_seq_one_letter_code
_entity_poly.pdbx_strand_id
1 'polypeptide(L)'
;MNWEKLLSLKRFGDDFKRNRKDQDETRLGFDVDYDRVIFSSEFRSLQDKTQVVPFSQGDFVHTRLTHSLETSVVGRSLGRRVGVELIKKHPHLKDELGYLPNDFGAIVASASLAHDIGNPPFGHSGEKSIGQYFLSGDGQSFKDKLNDKEFQDCLLYTSDAADES
;
A
#
# COMPACT_ATOMS: atom_id res chain seq x y z
N MET A 1 -1.77 13.89 -16.37
CA MET A 1 -1.55 13.38 -15.01
C MET A 1 -0.89 14.48 -14.20
N ASN A 2 -1.35 14.76 -13.00
CA ASN A 2 -0.76 15.80 -12.13
C ASN A 2 0.19 15.14 -11.12
N TRP A 3 1.46 15.15 -11.43
CA TRP A 3 2.52 14.53 -10.61
C TRP A 3 2.70 15.21 -9.25
N GLU A 4 2.52 16.51 -9.17
CA GLU A 4 2.65 17.27 -7.93
C GLU A 4 1.61 16.85 -6.89
N LYS A 5 0.40 16.52 -7.36
CA LYS A 5 -0.67 16.00 -6.50
C LYS A 5 -0.39 14.56 -6.08
N LEU A 6 0.09 13.71 -7.00
CA LEU A 6 0.39 12.30 -6.74
C LEU A 6 1.58 12.10 -5.80
N LEU A 7 2.60 12.97 -5.93
CA LEU A 7 3.80 12.94 -5.08
C LEU A 7 3.68 13.81 -3.83
N SER A 8 2.46 14.19 -3.46
CA SER A 8 2.23 15.01 -2.27
C SER A 8 2.68 14.28 -1.01
N LEU A 9 3.47 14.96 -0.20
CA LEU A 9 3.90 14.50 1.14
C LEU A 9 2.87 14.81 2.23
N LYS A 10 1.73 15.41 1.86
CA LYS A 10 0.65 15.71 2.80
C LYS A 10 0.00 14.40 3.25
N ARG A 11 -0.05 14.19 4.55
CA ARG A 11 -0.73 13.06 5.19
C ARG A 11 -2.10 13.49 5.70
N PHE A 12 -2.94 12.50 5.97
CA PHE A 12 -4.22 12.74 6.63
C PHE A 12 -3.98 13.41 8.00
N GLY A 13 -4.71 14.51 8.25
CA GLY A 13 -4.54 15.31 9.47
C GLY A 13 -3.42 16.36 9.42
N ASP A 14 -2.65 16.47 8.35
CA ASP A 14 -1.68 17.55 8.20
C ASP A 14 -2.37 18.88 7.86
N ASP A 15 -2.10 19.92 8.66
CA ASP A 15 -2.60 21.28 8.43
C ASP A 15 -1.74 22.07 7.43
N PHE A 16 -0.51 21.61 7.16
CA PHE A 16 0.44 22.31 6.29
C PHE A 16 0.99 21.40 5.18
N LYS A 17 1.40 22.02 4.08
CA LYS A 17 2.05 21.32 2.95
C LYS A 17 3.51 21.07 3.31
N ARG A 18 3.94 19.82 3.20
CA ARG A 18 5.36 19.44 3.31
C ARG A 18 5.99 19.43 1.93
N ASN A 19 7.17 20.04 1.80
CA ASN A 19 7.94 20.02 0.56
C ASN A 19 9.08 19.01 0.67
N ARG A 20 9.42 18.38 -0.45
CA ARG A 20 10.51 17.41 -0.52
C ARG A 20 11.86 18.02 -0.14
N LYS A 21 12.12 19.27 -0.57
CA LYS A 21 13.39 20.00 -0.30
C LYS A 21 13.61 20.36 1.17
N ASP A 22 12.54 20.42 1.95
CA ASP A 22 12.59 20.81 3.36
C ASP A 22 12.77 19.61 4.30
N GLN A 23 12.92 18.39 3.74
CA GLN A 23 13.09 17.18 4.52
C GLN A 23 14.56 16.87 4.81
N ASP A 24 14.78 16.15 5.90
CA ASP A 24 16.09 15.56 6.21
C ASP A 24 16.52 14.60 5.09
N GLU A 25 17.70 14.84 4.54
CA GLU A 25 18.25 14.01 3.45
C GLU A 25 18.45 12.55 3.86
N THR A 26 18.64 12.29 5.15
CA THR A 26 18.89 10.95 5.70
C THR A 26 17.60 10.19 5.97
N ARG A 27 16.46 10.88 6.10
CA ARG A 27 15.17 10.27 6.42
C ARG A 27 14.01 10.97 5.72
N LEU A 28 13.76 10.57 4.50
CA LEU A 28 12.72 11.14 3.67
C LEU A 28 11.33 10.67 4.08
N GLY A 29 10.30 11.45 3.76
CA GLY A 29 8.93 11.17 4.17
C GLY A 29 8.39 9.82 3.68
N PHE A 30 8.79 9.40 2.49
CA PHE A 30 8.39 8.08 1.94
C PHE A 30 9.13 6.91 2.62
N ASP A 31 10.37 7.11 3.07
CA ASP A 31 11.10 6.12 3.88
C ASP A 31 10.44 5.98 5.26
N VAL A 32 9.98 7.10 5.84
CA VAL A 32 9.21 7.08 7.09
C VAL A 32 7.90 6.30 6.95
N ASP A 33 7.24 6.37 5.80
CA ASP A 33 6.02 5.59 5.56
C ASP A 33 6.33 4.09 5.49
N TYR A 34 7.43 3.70 4.84
CA TYR A 34 7.94 2.33 4.85
C TYR A 34 8.21 1.82 6.27
N ASP A 35 8.94 2.61 7.08
CA ASP A 35 9.24 2.28 8.47
C ASP A 35 7.95 2.07 9.29
N ARG A 36 6.97 2.96 9.13
CA ARG A 36 5.69 2.87 9.83
C ARG A 36 4.92 1.60 9.52
N VAL A 37 4.92 1.17 8.26
CA VAL A 37 4.30 -0.11 7.88
C VAL A 37 4.98 -1.26 8.59
N ILE A 38 6.32 -1.35 8.54
CA ILE A 38 7.07 -2.44 9.19
C ILE A 38 6.83 -2.51 10.70
N PHE A 39 6.72 -1.36 11.36
CA PHE A 39 6.51 -1.29 12.80
C PHE A 39 5.05 -1.44 13.23
N SER A 40 4.11 -1.50 12.29
CA SER A 40 2.70 -1.68 12.60
C SER A 40 2.39 -3.10 13.09
N SER A 41 1.40 -3.22 13.97
CA SER A 41 0.90 -4.51 14.44
C SER A 41 0.24 -5.31 13.32
N GLU A 42 -0.42 -4.60 12.41
CA GLU A 42 -1.13 -5.12 11.25
C GLU A 42 -0.18 -5.84 10.29
N PHE A 43 0.97 -5.23 9.98
CA PHE A 43 1.98 -5.87 9.16
C PHE A 43 2.59 -7.10 9.86
N ARG A 44 2.90 -6.99 11.15
CA ARG A 44 3.48 -8.11 11.92
C ARG A 44 2.54 -9.30 12.01
N SER A 45 1.22 -9.06 12.04
CA SER A 45 0.22 -10.13 12.08
C SER A 45 0.17 -10.98 10.80
N LEU A 46 0.79 -10.52 9.69
CA LEU A 46 0.93 -11.30 8.46
C LEU A 46 1.85 -12.51 8.61
N GLN A 47 2.69 -12.54 9.65
CA GLN A 47 3.60 -13.68 9.91
C GLN A 47 2.85 -14.99 10.14
N ASP A 48 1.70 -14.94 10.79
CA ASP A 48 0.90 -16.11 11.14
C ASP A 48 -0.10 -16.51 10.03
N LYS A 49 -0.04 -15.82 8.89
CA LYS A 49 -0.89 -16.09 7.73
C LYS A 49 -0.08 -16.77 6.62
N THR A 50 -0.57 -17.92 6.15
CA THR A 50 0.05 -18.62 5.02
C THR A 50 -0.26 -17.94 3.69
N GLN A 51 0.70 -17.95 2.76
CA GLN A 51 0.47 -17.38 1.44
C GLN A 51 -0.38 -18.30 0.54
N VAL A 52 0.02 -19.52 0.36
CA VAL A 52 -0.67 -20.46 -0.55
C VAL A 52 -0.90 -21.82 0.10
N VAL A 53 0.12 -22.41 0.71
CA VAL A 53 0.08 -23.78 1.24
C VAL A 53 0.09 -23.74 2.76
N PRO A 54 -1.04 -24.11 3.40
CA PRO A 54 -1.08 -24.31 4.84
C PRO A 54 -0.31 -25.60 5.18
N PHE A 55 0.29 -25.65 6.37
CA PHE A 55 0.94 -26.84 6.92
C PHE A 55 2.22 -27.30 6.20
N SER A 56 3.08 -26.36 5.84
CA SER A 56 4.43 -26.70 5.39
C SER A 56 5.17 -27.51 6.45
N GLN A 57 5.74 -28.66 6.08
CA GLN A 57 6.54 -29.50 6.96
C GLN A 57 8.03 -29.12 6.96
N GLY A 58 8.42 -28.13 6.20
CA GLY A 58 9.80 -27.65 6.08
C GLY A 58 10.03 -26.32 6.80
N ASP A 59 11.29 -26.00 7.03
CA ASP A 59 11.72 -24.72 7.63
C ASP A 59 11.50 -23.53 6.69
N PHE A 60 11.34 -23.79 5.39
CA PHE A 60 11.06 -22.77 4.38
C PHE A 60 9.54 -22.56 4.25
N VAL A 61 9.02 -21.71 5.15
CA VAL A 61 7.59 -21.35 5.16
C VAL A 61 7.40 -20.03 4.49
N HIS A 62 6.58 -20.00 3.41
CA HIS A 62 6.18 -18.76 2.75
C HIS A 62 4.95 -18.19 3.46
N THR A 63 5.15 -17.11 4.19
CA THR A 63 4.07 -16.38 4.88
C THR A 63 3.70 -15.13 4.10
N ARG A 64 2.53 -14.53 4.37
CA ARG A 64 2.17 -13.23 3.80
C ARG A 64 3.19 -12.13 4.15
N LEU A 65 3.82 -12.22 5.33
CA LEU A 65 4.88 -11.29 5.73
C LEU A 65 6.11 -11.42 4.83
N THR A 66 6.62 -12.63 4.61
CA THR A 66 7.79 -12.86 3.74
C THR A 66 7.50 -12.47 2.30
N HIS A 67 6.30 -12.79 1.78
CA HIS A 67 5.84 -12.38 0.46
C HIS A 67 5.81 -10.86 0.32
N SER A 68 5.24 -10.14 1.28
CA SER A 68 5.18 -8.66 1.26
C SER A 68 6.58 -8.03 1.26
N LEU A 69 7.54 -8.61 2.01
CA LEU A 69 8.93 -8.17 2.00
C LEU A 69 9.59 -8.39 0.63
N GLU A 70 9.44 -9.55 0.03
CA GLU A 70 9.98 -9.88 -1.30
C GLU A 70 9.40 -8.98 -2.37
N THR A 71 8.07 -8.81 -2.38
CA THR A 71 7.36 -7.91 -3.29
C THR A 71 7.86 -6.47 -3.14
N SER A 72 8.10 -6.02 -1.91
CA SER A 72 8.63 -4.69 -1.61
C SER A 72 10.04 -4.47 -2.20
N VAL A 73 10.92 -5.46 -2.15
CA VAL A 73 12.28 -5.39 -2.73
C VAL A 73 12.21 -5.24 -4.25
N VAL A 74 11.37 -6.05 -4.90
CA VAL A 74 11.15 -5.96 -6.35
C VAL A 74 10.51 -4.62 -6.71
N GLY A 75 9.47 -4.22 -5.99
CA GLY A 75 8.75 -2.95 -6.17
C GLY A 75 9.68 -1.75 -6.06
N ARG A 76 10.60 -1.75 -5.08
CA ARG A 76 11.63 -0.71 -4.93
C ARG A 76 12.49 -0.57 -6.19
N SER A 77 12.95 -1.67 -6.73
CA SER A 77 13.81 -1.71 -7.92
C SER A 77 13.07 -1.19 -9.15
N LEU A 78 11.83 -1.62 -9.35
CA LEU A 78 10.97 -1.15 -10.43
C LEU A 78 10.62 0.32 -10.28
N GLY A 79 10.26 0.77 -9.08
CA GLY A 79 9.95 2.17 -8.77
C GLY A 79 11.12 3.10 -9.09
N ARG A 80 12.36 2.72 -8.72
CA ARG A 80 13.55 3.50 -9.07
C ARG A 80 13.76 3.61 -10.58
N ARG A 81 13.58 2.50 -11.29
CA ARG A 81 13.72 2.48 -12.75
C ARG A 81 12.68 3.39 -13.43
N VAL A 82 11.43 3.31 -13.01
CA VAL A 82 10.36 4.19 -13.49
C VAL A 82 10.65 5.64 -13.12
N GLY A 83 11.13 5.91 -11.91
CA GLY A 83 11.50 7.24 -11.42
C GLY A 83 12.55 7.92 -12.30
N VAL A 84 13.57 7.18 -12.78
CA VAL A 84 14.56 7.70 -13.72
C VAL A 84 13.89 8.19 -15.01
N GLU A 85 12.99 7.40 -15.59
CA GLU A 85 12.30 7.77 -16.84
C GLU A 85 11.28 8.90 -16.64
N LEU A 86 10.61 8.94 -15.49
CA LEU A 86 9.68 10.03 -15.15
C LEU A 86 10.39 11.37 -14.98
N ILE A 87 11.53 11.39 -14.30
CA ILE A 87 12.33 12.60 -14.12
C ILE A 87 12.87 13.10 -15.49
N LYS A 88 13.27 12.21 -16.37
CA LYS A 88 13.65 12.59 -17.75
C LYS A 88 12.49 13.25 -18.50
N LYS A 89 11.28 12.72 -18.39
CA LYS A 89 10.07 13.26 -19.03
C LYS A 89 9.55 14.54 -18.38
N HIS A 90 9.78 14.68 -17.08
CA HIS A 90 9.27 15.76 -16.24
C HIS A 90 10.41 16.35 -15.38
N PRO A 91 11.37 17.10 -15.96
CA PRO A 91 12.56 17.60 -15.24
C PRO A 91 12.24 18.47 -14.04
N HIS A 92 11.12 19.22 -14.07
CA HIS A 92 10.67 20.06 -12.95
C HIS A 92 10.49 19.28 -11.63
N LEU A 93 10.19 17.98 -11.70
CA LEU A 93 10.09 17.13 -10.50
C LEU A 93 11.39 17.08 -9.72
N LYS A 94 12.53 17.07 -10.42
CA LYS A 94 13.86 17.10 -9.80
C LYS A 94 14.31 18.55 -9.55
N ASP A 95 14.27 19.39 -10.57
CA ASP A 95 14.93 20.70 -10.53
C ASP A 95 14.20 21.71 -9.63
N GLU A 96 12.88 21.67 -9.62
CA GLU A 96 12.05 22.57 -8.82
C GLU A 96 11.60 21.91 -7.50
N LEU A 97 11.15 20.65 -7.55
CA LEU A 97 10.55 19.97 -6.39
C LEU A 97 11.53 19.09 -5.62
N GLY A 98 12.68 18.73 -6.21
CA GLY A 98 13.77 18.00 -5.55
C GLY A 98 13.55 16.48 -5.45
N TYR A 99 12.61 15.90 -6.23
CA TYR A 99 12.40 14.45 -6.24
C TYR A 99 13.53 13.72 -6.95
N LEU A 100 13.91 12.57 -6.40
CA LEU A 100 14.96 11.70 -6.92
C LEU A 100 14.38 10.33 -7.28
N PRO A 101 15.05 9.51 -8.11
CA PRO A 101 14.59 8.15 -8.42
C PRO A 101 14.34 7.29 -7.19
N ASN A 102 15.09 7.52 -6.10
CA ASN A 102 14.92 6.80 -4.84
C ASN A 102 13.56 7.06 -4.18
N ASP A 103 13.00 8.26 -4.32
CA ASP A 103 11.68 8.58 -3.78
C ASP A 103 10.59 7.68 -4.41
N PHE A 104 10.65 7.48 -5.72
CA PHE A 104 9.73 6.57 -6.43
C PHE A 104 9.91 5.12 -5.99
N GLY A 105 11.15 4.71 -5.73
CA GLY A 105 11.45 3.41 -5.16
C GLY A 105 10.85 3.22 -3.77
N ALA A 106 10.95 4.23 -2.89
CA ALA A 106 10.40 4.19 -1.55
C ALA A 106 8.85 4.14 -1.56
N ILE A 107 8.21 4.93 -2.44
CA ILE A 107 6.74 4.91 -2.63
C ILE A 107 6.26 3.51 -3.00
N VAL A 108 6.84 2.92 -4.06
CA VAL A 108 6.41 1.59 -4.54
C VAL A 108 6.73 0.51 -3.50
N ALA A 109 7.90 0.60 -2.84
CA ALA A 109 8.26 -0.34 -1.77
C ALA A 109 7.26 -0.31 -0.61
N SER A 110 6.86 0.88 -0.16
CA SER A 110 5.90 1.05 0.94
C SER A 110 4.51 0.51 0.57
N ALA A 111 4.05 0.80 -0.65
CA ALA A 111 2.78 0.29 -1.16
C ALA A 111 2.80 -1.24 -1.28
N SER A 112 3.88 -1.81 -1.86
CA SER A 112 4.06 -3.26 -1.97
C SER A 112 4.16 -3.94 -0.61
N LEU A 113 4.77 -3.29 0.39
CA LEU A 113 4.85 -3.83 1.74
C LEU A 113 3.46 -3.90 2.41
N ALA A 114 2.60 -2.94 2.12
CA ALA A 114 1.29 -2.80 2.73
C ALA A 114 0.17 -3.57 2.01
N HIS A 115 0.41 -4.12 0.81
CA HIS A 115 -0.65 -4.61 -0.08
C HIS A 115 -1.51 -5.74 0.53
N ASP A 116 -0.94 -6.57 1.38
CA ASP A 116 -1.62 -7.68 2.03
C ASP A 116 -2.27 -7.33 3.39
N ILE A 117 -2.06 -6.10 3.87
CA ILE A 117 -2.64 -5.65 5.14
C ILE A 117 -4.14 -5.45 4.98
N GLY A 118 -4.92 -6.10 5.84
CA GLY A 118 -6.37 -5.96 5.86
C GLY A 118 -7.12 -6.94 4.99
N ASN A 119 -6.45 -7.81 4.24
CA ASN A 119 -7.11 -8.86 3.48
C ASN A 119 -7.93 -9.78 4.40
N PRO A 120 -9.21 -10.06 4.08
CA PRO A 120 -10.06 -10.89 4.90
C PRO A 120 -9.65 -12.36 4.84
N PRO A 121 -10.04 -13.17 5.84
CA PRO A 121 -9.90 -14.60 5.77
C PRO A 121 -10.72 -15.16 4.60
N PHE A 122 -10.28 -16.28 4.03
CA PHE A 122 -10.92 -16.99 2.90
C PHE A 122 -10.89 -16.25 1.54
N GLY A 123 -9.98 -15.27 1.36
CA GLY A 123 -9.75 -14.58 0.10
C GLY A 123 -11.04 -14.03 -0.52
N HIS A 124 -11.25 -14.23 -1.82
CA HIS A 124 -12.43 -13.73 -2.55
C HIS A 124 -13.78 -14.17 -2.00
N SER A 125 -13.86 -15.34 -1.37
CA SER A 125 -15.10 -15.77 -0.72
C SER A 125 -15.42 -14.92 0.50
N GLY A 126 -14.41 -14.56 1.28
CA GLY A 126 -14.53 -13.64 2.40
C GLY A 126 -14.94 -12.24 1.95
N GLU A 127 -14.33 -11.74 0.89
CA GLU A 127 -14.65 -10.44 0.28
C GLU A 127 -16.11 -10.38 -0.20
N LYS A 128 -16.53 -11.38 -0.96
CA LYS A 128 -17.92 -11.49 -1.39
C LYS A 128 -18.90 -11.52 -0.23
N SER A 129 -18.53 -12.21 0.85
CA SER A 129 -19.36 -12.29 2.06
C SER A 129 -19.47 -10.94 2.75
N ILE A 130 -18.37 -10.17 2.83
CA ILE A 130 -18.37 -8.81 3.37
C ILE A 130 -19.23 -7.89 2.50
N GLY A 131 -19.02 -7.89 1.18
CA GLY A 131 -19.82 -7.09 0.26
C GLY A 131 -21.31 -7.42 0.36
N GLN A 132 -21.65 -8.72 0.42
CA GLN A 132 -23.03 -9.18 0.56
C GLN A 132 -23.67 -8.78 1.88
N TYR A 133 -22.91 -8.77 2.97
CA TYR A 133 -23.36 -8.30 4.28
C TYR A 133 -23.82 -6.82 4.23
N PHE A 134 -23.05 -5.95 3.56
CA PHE A 134 -23.43 -4.55 3.39
C PHE A 134 -24.51 -4.34 2.32
N LEU A 135 -24.52 -5.17 1.26
CA LEU A 135 -25.47 -5.01 0.15
C LEU A 135 -26.89 -5.43 0.52
N SER A 136 -27.06 -6.54 1.21
CA SER A 136 -28.36 -7.15 1.47
C SER A 136 -28.51 -7.77 2.87
N GLY A 137 -27.49 -7.71 3.71
CA GLY A 137 -27.52 -8.20 5.08
C GLY A 137 -27.72 -7.09 6.11
N ASP A 138 -27.41 -7.41 7.37
CA ASP A 138 -27.57 -6.49 8.52
C ASP A 138 -26.70 -5.25 8.42
N GLY A 139 -25.64 -5.31 7.61
CA GLY A 139 -24.75 -4.17 7.32
C GLY A 139 -25.44 -2.99 6.64
N GLN A 140 -26.61 -3.20 6.00
CA GLN A 140 -27.41 -2.09 5.45
C GLN A 140 -27.82 -1.06 6.53
N SER A 141 -27.94 -1.47 7.77
CA SER A 141 -28.24 -0.57 8.89
C SER A 141 -27.17 0.50 9.15
N PHE A 142 -25.96 0.33 8.58
CA PHE A 142 -24.87 1.30 8.67
C PHE A 142 -24.83 2.29 7.51
N LYS A 143 -25.67 2.12 6.48
CA LYS A 143 -25.66 2.96 5.28
C LYS A 143 -25.77 4.45 5.59
N ASP A 144 -26.66 4.82 6.51
CA ASP A 144 -26.88 6.21 6.92
C ASP A 144 -25.76 6.80 7.79
N LYS A 145 -24.82 5.95 8.26
CA LYS A 145 -23.67 6.35 9.08
C LYS A 145 -22.38 6.49 8.25
N LEU A 146 -22.40 6.05 7.01
CA LEU A 146 -21.29 6.07 6.07
C LEU A 146 -21.58 7.08 4.96
N ASN A 147 -20.55 7.76 4.48
CA ASN A 147 -20.69 8.53 3.26
C ASN A 147 -20.75 7.60 2.03
N ASP A 148 -21.15 8.12 0.86
CA ASP A 148 -21.33 7.32 -0.36
C ASP A 148 -20.07 6.57 -0.77
N LYS A 149 -18.90 7.18 -0.59
CA LYS A 149 -17.63 6.54 -0.91
C LYS A 149 -17.30 5.41 0.06
N GLU A 150 -17.42 5.63 1.35
CA GLU A 150 -17.20 4.62 2.38
C GLU A 150 -18.13 3.42 2.19
N PHE A 151 -19.40 3.68 1.84
CA PHE A 151 -20.34 2.61 1.54
C PHE A 151 -19.96 1.83 0.27
N GLN A 152 -19.54 2.53 -0.79
CA GLN A 152 -19.02 1.89 -1.99
C GLN A 152 -17.77 1.05 -1.71
N ASP A 153 -16.86 1.54 -0.89
CA ASP A 153 -15.66 0.80 -0.50
C ASP A 153 -16.01 -0.51 0.23
N CYS A 154 -17.09 -0.52 1.05
CA CYS A 154 -17.60 -1.74 1.67
C CYS A 154 -18.14 -2.77 0.66
N LEU A 155 -18.66 -2.32 -0.50
CA LEU A 155 -19.18 -3.19 -1.56
C LEU A 155 -18.10 -3.66 -2.53
N LEU A 156 -17.07 -2.84 -2.74
CA LEU A 156 -15.99 -3.03 -3.69
C LEU A 156 -14.71 -3.50 -2.99
N TYR A 157 -14.84 -4.40 -2.02
CA TYR A 157 -13.65 -4.99 -1.43
C TYR A 157 -12.90 -5.74 -2.54
N THR A 158 -11.89 -5.09 -3.07
CA THR A 158 -11.05 -5.65 -4.14
C THR A 158 -9.80 -6.22 -3.51
N SER A 159 -9.64 -7.53 -3.56
CA SER A 159 -8.35 -8.15 -3.29
C SER A 159 -7.36 -7.81 -4.38
N ASP A 160 -6.10 -7.96 -4.05
CA ASP A 160 -5.02 -7.87 -5.02
C ASP A 160 -5.19 -8.96 -6.08
N ALA A 161 -5.41 -8.55 -7.34
CA ALA A 161 -5.53 -9.46 -8.48
C ALA A 161 -4.26 -10.30 -8.73
N ALA A 162 -3.18 -10.05 -8.00
CA ALA A 162 -1.94 -10.83 -8.08
C ALA A 162 -2.04 -12.25 -7.46
N ASP A 163 -3.08 -12.53 -6.67
CA ASP A 163 -3.29 -13.86 -6.07
C ASP A 163 -4.01 -14.84 -7.01
N GLU A 164 -4.33 -14.45 -8.25
CA GLU A 164 -5.08 -15.29 -9.20
C GLU A 164 -4.20 -16.08 -10.19
N SER A 165 -2.89 -16.16 -10.00
CA SER A 165 -1.99 -16.89 -10.91
C SER A 165 -1.41 -18.17 -10.31
#